data_f758a3670e7732cef429792f9466cc8b
#
_entry.id   f758a3670e7732cef429792f9466cc8b
#
_cell.length_a   1.000
_cell.length_b   1.000
_cell.length_c   1.000
_cell.angle_alpha   90.00
_cell.angle_beta   90.00
_cell.angle_gamma   90.00
#
_symmetry.space_group_name_H-M   'P 1'
#
loop_
_entity.id
_entity.type
_entity.pdbx_description
1 polymer ?
#
loop_
_entity_poly.entity_id
_entity_poly.type
_entity_poly.pdbx_seq_one_letter_code
_entity_poly.pdbx_strand_id
1 'polypeptide(L)'
;MRGLTREQAIFLRVTHAYVKEERPDMSFRFAFDGVPQPVIGNGPRMVDVSFHNAARLFQRIFLEGNMGLGEGYSEGQIEVKDEDYKEFLCICVYATSLRILRHLSIFDMIAAV
;
A
#
# COMPACT_ATOMS: atom_id res chain seq x y z
N MET A 1 14.59 16.47 5.80
CA MET A 1 13.38 15.76 5.42
C MET A 1 13.43 14.32 5.92
N ARG A 2 12.33 13.85 6.41
CA ARG A 2 12.26 12.49 6.86
C ARG A 2 12.03 11.55 5.68
N GLY A 3 12.85 10.50 5.59
CA GLY A 3 12.65 9.51 4.55
C GLY A 3 11.54 8.53 4.90
N LEU A 4 11.11 7.80 3.90
CA LEU A 4 10.13 6.72 4.08
C LEU A 4 10.82 5.51 4.70
N THR A 5 10.06 4.70 5.44
CA THR A 5 10.58 3.41 5.86
C THR A 5 10.67 2.50 4.64
N ARG A 6 11.42 1.41 4.79
CA ARG A 6 11.55 0.43 3.72
C ARG A 6 10.20 -0.13 3.31
N GLU A 7 9.38 -0.48 4.27
CA GLU A 7 8.06 -1.04 4.01
C GLU A 7 7.16 -0.06 3.28
N GLN A 8 7.21 1.22 3.68
CA GLN A 8 6.42 2.25 3.01
C GLN A 8 6.88 2.43 1.55
N ALA A 9 8.18 2.43 1.32
CA ALA A 9 8.72 2.58 -0.02
C ALA A 9 8.32 1.41 -0.91
N ILE A 10 8.37 0.19 -0.39
CA ILE A 10 7.94 -0.99 -1.13
C ILE A 10 6.46 -0.89 -1.48
N PHE A 11 5.64 -0.47 -0.51
CA PHE A 11 4.21 -0.34 -0.74
C PHE A 11 3.91 0.65 -1.87
N LEU A 12 4.59 1.79 -1.88
CA LEU A 12 4.39 2.79 -2.93
C LEU A 12 4.80 2.25 -4.30
N ARG A 13 5.90 1.51 -4.37
CA ARG A 13 6.34 0.90 -5.63
C ARG A 13 5.34 -0.13 -6.13
N VAL A 14 4.84 -0.96 -5.23
CA VAL A 14 3.83 -1.96 -5.60
C VAL A 14 2.58 -1.28 -6.11
N THR A 15 2.17 -0.18 -5.47
CA THR A 15 1.01 0.57 -5.91
C THR A 15 1.22 1.15 -7.31
N HIS A 16 2.40 1.69 -7.60
CA HIS A 16 2.72 2.17 -8.94
C HIS A 16 2.55 1.07 -9.98
N ALA A 17 3.11 -0.10 -9.71
CA ALA A 17 3.02 -1.23 -10.63
C ALA A 17 1.57 -1.67 -10.81
N TYR A 18 0.81 -1.74 -9.72
CA TYR A 18 -0.59 -2.14 -9.77
C TYR A 18 -1.41 -1.19 -10.65
N VAL A 19 -1.26 0.11 -10.42
CA VAL A 19 -2.01 1.09 -11.20
C VAL A 19 -1.64 1.00 -12.68
N LYS A 20 -0.36 0.93 -12.97
CA LYS A 20 0.11 0.90 -14.34
C LYS A 20 -0.38 -0.34 -15.09
N GLU A 21 -0.34 -1.49 -14.45
CA GLU A 21 -0.63 -2.75 -15.12
C GLU A 21 -2.08 -3.17 -15.05
N GLU A 22 -2.76 -2.86 -13.93
CA GLU A 22 -4.10 -3.37 -13.68
C GLU A 22 -5.19 -2.31 -13.69
N ARG A 23 -4.88 -1.09 -13.23
CA ARG A 23 -5.91 -0.08 -13.07
C ARG A 23 -5.44 1.31 -13.52
N PRO A 24 -5.14 1.48 -14.82
CA PRO A 24 -4.73 2.80 -15.32
C PRO A 24 -5.85 3.86 -15.22
N ASP A 25 -7.08 3.45 -14.94
CA ASP A 25 -8.20 4.34 -14.73
C ASP A 25 -8.20 4.98 -13.34
N MET A 26 -7.30 4.59 -12.47
CA MET A 26 -7.30 5.02 -11.07
C MET A 26 -6.07 5.84 -10.70
N SER A 27 -6.22 6.61 -9.65
CA SER A 27 -5.14 7.32 -9.00
C SER A 27 -5.26 7.10 -7.50
N PHE A 28 -4.14 7.04 -6.81
CA PHE A 28 -4.13 6.84 -5.36
C PHE A 28 -3.37 7.98 -4.71
N ARG A 29 -3.92 8.49 -3.63
CA ARG A 29 -3.27 9.51 -2.82
C ARG A 29 -3.21 9.00 -1.39
N PHE A 30 -1.98 8.81 -0.91
CA PHE A 30 -1.75 8.30 0.44
C PHE A 30 -1.22 9.40 1.34
N ALA A 31 -1.54 9.32 2.62
CA ALA A 31 -0.96 10.17 3.64
C ALA A 31 -0.44 9.28 4.75
N PHE A 32 0.80 9.52 5.17
CA PHE A 32 1.43 8.80 6.27
C PHE A 32 1.56 9.74 7.46
N ASP A 33 0.78 9.46 8.52
CA ASP A 33 0.77 10.28 9.72
C ASP A 33 0.53 11.75 9.40
N GLY A 34 -0.43 12.01 8.51
CA GLY A 34 -0.80 13.36 8.11
C GLY A 34 0.08 13.98 7.03
N VAL A 35 1.13 13.29 6.59
CA VAL A 35 2.02 13.80 5.55
C VAL A 35 1.61 13.24 4.21
N PRO A 36 1.10 14.08 3.29
CA PRO A 36 0.66 13.59 1.99
C PRO A 36 1.83 13.14 1.13
N GLN A 37 1.62 12.07 0.40
CA GLN A 37 2.60 11.54 -0.54
C GLN A 37 2.21 11.96 -1.96
N PRO A 38 3.14 11.92 -2.91
CA PRO A 38 2.80 12.24 -4.31
C PRO A 38 1.73 11.29 -4.83
N VAL A 39 0.85 11.84 -5.68
CA VAL A 39 -0.22 11.05 -6.29
C VAL A 39 0.37 9.98 -7.19
N ILE A 40 -0.16 8.77 -7.09
CA ILE A 40 0.23 7.65 -7.93
C ILE A 40 -0.85 7.43 -8.97
N GLY A 41 -0.47 7.49 -10.25
CA GLY A 41 -1.40 7.28 -11.34
C GLY A 41 -1.96 8.56 -11.91
N ASN A 42 -2.61 8.45 -13.05
CA ASN A 42 -3.19 9.58 -13.78
C ASN A 42 -4.67 9.37 -14.09
N GLY A 43 -5.27 8.32 -13.52
CA GLY A 43 -6.65 8.02 -13.81
C GLY A 43 -7.62 9.00 -13.17
N PRO A 44 -8.84 9.09 -13.72
CA PRO A 44 -9.83 10.05 -13.20
C PRO A 44 -10.42 9.68 -11.85
N ARG A 45 -10.37 8.41 -11.47
CA ARG A 45 -10.91 7.99 -10.19
C ARG A 45 -9.83 8.06 -9.12
N MET A 46 -10.05 8.92 -8.12
CA MET A 46 -9.08 9.12 -7.05
C MET A 46 -9.51 8.37 -5.79
N VAL A 47 -8.57 7.64 -5.21
CA VAL A 47 -8.78 6.95 -3.93
C VAL A 47 -7.81 7.57 -2.92
N ASP A 48 -8.37 8.09 -1.82
CA ASP A 48 -7.59 8.66 -0.74
C ASP A 48 -7.52 7.68 0.42
N VAL A 49 -6.31 7.43 0.91
CA VAL A 49 -6.10 6.55 2.05
C VAL A 49 -5.12 7.22 3.02
N SER A 50 -5.52 7.32 4.28
CA SER A 50 -4.66 7.85 5.32
C SER A 50 -4.24 6.74 6.26
N PHE A 51 -2.95 6.73 6.58
CA PHE A 51 -2.38 5.72 7.50
C PHE A 51 -1.89 6.42 8.75
N HIS A 52 -2.27 5.89 9.90
CA HIS A 52 -1.86 6.41 11.20
C HIS A 52 -0.91 5.43 11.84
N ASN A 53 0.12 5.96 12.53
CA ASN A 53 1.18 5.13 13.08
C ASN A 53 1.81 4.30 11.96
N ALA A 54 2.10 4.98 10.85
CA ALA A 54 2.34 4.33 9.57
C ALA A 54 3.55 3.39 9.58
N ALA A 55 4.64 3.77 10.23
CA ALA A 55 5.84 2.93 10.24
C ALA A 55 5.55 1.57 10.86
N ARG A 56 4.87 1.59 12.02
CA ARG A 56 4.55 0.35 12.73
C ARG A 56 3.48 -0.46 12.01
N LEU A 57 2.50 0.24 11.46
CA LEU A 57 1.43 -0.41 10.71
C LEU A 57 1.99 -1.20 9.52
N PHE A 58 2.88 -0.60 8.75
CA PHE A 58 3.45 -1.28 7.60
C PHE A 58 4.34 -2.44 8.00
N GLN A 59 5.03 -2.34 9.14
CA GLN A 59 5.77 -3.49 9.67
C GLN A 59 4.81 -4.65 9.98
N ARG A 60 3.68 -4.35 10.60
CA ARG A 60 2.69 -5.37 10.92
C ARG A 60 2.14 -6.02 9.66
N ILE A 61 1.81 -5.21 8.66
CA ILE A 61 1.26 -5.73 7.40
C ILE A 61 2.28 -6.66 6.73
N PHE A 62 3.54 -6.28 6.72
CA PHE A 62 4.58 -7.10 6.10
C PHE A 62 4.86 -8.38 6.86
N LEU A 63 4.76 -8.34 8.20
CA LEU A 63 5.02 -9.52 9.02
C LEU A 63 3.80 -10.42 9.15
N GLU A 64 2.61 -9.85 9.24
CA GLU A 64 1.39 -10.59 9.57
C GLU A 64 0.45 -10.73 8.37
N GLY A 65 0.73 -10.07 7.29
CA GLY A 65 -0.10 -10.15 6.09
C GLY A 65 -1.52 -9.66 6.33
N ASN A 66 -2.48 -10.46 5.92
CA ASN A 66 -3.89 -10.06 6.01
C ASN A 66 -4.35 -9.79 7.43
N MET A 67 -3.77 -10.46 8.42
CA MET A 67 -4.13 -10.24 9.80
C MET A 67 -3.73 -8.84 10.26
N GLY A 68 -2.50 -8.43 9.97
CA GLY A 68 -2.03 -7.08 10.31
C GLY A 68 -2.85 -6.01 9.61
N LEU A 69 -3.22 -6.26 8.36
CA LEU A 69 -4.05 -5.35 7.60
C LEU A 69 -5.43 -5.20 8.23
N GLY A 70 -6.07 -6.32 8.56
CA GLY A 70 -7.40 -6.31 9.15
C GLY A 70 -7.42 -5.63 10.50
N GLU A 71 -6.43 -5.91 11.34
CA GLU A 71 -6.32 -5.28 12.65
C GLU A 71 -6.08 -3.79 12.53
N GLY A 72 -5.21 -3.38 11.59
CA GLY A 72 -4.95 -1.97 11.36
C GLY A 72 -6.22 -1.21 10.97
N TYR A 73 -7.02 -1.80 10.10
CA TYR A 73 -8.28 -1.19 9.68
C TYR A 73 -9.26 -1.10 10.86
N SER A 74 -9.39 -2.19 11.61
CA SER A 74 -10.31 -2.25 12.76
C SER A 74 -9.92 -1.26 13.86
N GLU A 75 -8.63 -1.02 14.02
CA GLU A 75 -8.12 -0.11 15.05
C GLU A 75 -8.11 1.34 14.59
N GLY A 76 -8.58 1.62 13.39
CA GLY A 76 -8.63 2.98 12.89
C GLY A 76 -7.29 3.52 12.38
N GLN A 77 -6.32 2.65 12.17
CA GLN A 77 -5.02 3.07 11.64
C GLN A 77 -5.03 3.27 10.14
N ILE A 78 -6.05 2.76 9.48
CA ILE A 78 -6.25 2.92 8.04
C ILE A 78 -7.58 3.60 7.83
N GLU A 79 -7.56 4.82 7.28
CA GLU A 79 -8.77 5.57 6.98
C GLU A 79 -8.98 5.63 5.48
N VAL A 80 -10.07 5.03 5.02
CA VAL A 80 -10.45 5.03 3.62
C VAL A 80 -11.96 4.92 3.57
N LYS A 81 -12.59 5.50 2.55
CA LYS A 81 -14.03 5.38 2.39
C LYS A 81 -14.39 3.91 2.18
N ASP A 82 -15.52 3.47 2.74
CA ASP A 82 -15.96 2.09 2.62
C ASP A 82 -15.99 1.63 1.17
N GLU A 83 -16.49 2.47 0.28
CA GLU A 83 -16.58 2.16 -1.14
C GLU A 83 -15.22 1.99 -1.81
N ASP A 84 -14.16 2.56 -1.22
CA ASP A 84 -12.80 2.51 -1.77
C ASP A 84 -11.93 1.48 -1.08
N TYR A 85 -12.39 0.89 0.01
CA TYR A 85 -11.60 -0.07 0.76
C TYR A 85 -11.22 -1.28 -0.10
N LYS A 86 -12.15 -1.70 -0.94
CA LYS A 86 -11.92 -2.80 -1.87
C LYS A 86 -10.71 -2.53 -2.77
N GLU A 87 -10.59 -1.30 -3.27
CA GLU A 87 -9.48 -0.95 -4.16
C GLU A 87 -8.16 -1.00 -3.42
N PHE A 88 -8.16 -0.55 -2.17
CA PHE A 88 -6.95 -0.66 -1.34
C PHE A 88 -6.57 -2.12 -1.11
N LEU A 89 -7.54 -2.97 -0.81
CA LEU A 89 -7.28 -4.41 -0.62
C LEU A 89 -6.69 -5.04 -1.88
N CYS A 90 -7.12 -4.61 -3.04
CA CYS A 90 -6.61 -5.15 -4.30
C CYS A 90 -5.11 -4.91 -4.45
N ILE A 91 -4.60 -3.79 -3.95
CA ILE A 91 -3.17 -3.53 -3.97
C ILE A 91 -2.43 -4.57 -3.13
N CYS A 92 -2.97 -4.89 -1.97
CA CYS A 92 -2.36 -5.85 -1.07
C CYS A 92 -2.37 -7.26 -1.65
N VAL A 93 -3.47 -7.62 -2.32
CA VAL A 93 -3.58 -8.92 -3.00
C VAL A 93 -2.57 -8.99 -4.15
N TYR A 94 -2.44 -7.92 -4.91
CA TYR A 94 -1.48 -7.85 -6.01
C TYR A 94 -0.05 -8.07 -5.50
N ALA A 95 0.30 -7.42 -4.39
CA ALA A 95 1.62 -7.59 -3.79
C ALA A 95 1.88 -9.03 -3.38
N THR A 96 0.87 -9.68 -2.78
CA THR A 96 0.98 -11.09 -2.38
C THR A 96 1.16 -11.98 -3.60
N SER A 97 0.41 -11.71 -4.67
CA SER A 97 0.50 -12.49 -5.90
C SER A 97 1.88 -12.39 -6.53
N LEU A 98 2.46 -11.19 -6.55
CA LEU A 98 3.81 -11.02 -7.09
C LEU A 98 4.82 -11.86 -6.33
N ARG A 99 4.72 -11.89 -5.00
CA ARG A 99 5.62 -12.70 -4.19
C ARG A 99 5.51 -14.17 -4.53
N ILE A 100 4.30 -14.66 -4.65
CA ILE A 100 4.04 -16.08 -4.94
C ILE A 100 4.54 -16.45 -6.33
N LEU A 101 4.15 -15.69 -7.33
CA LEU A 101 4.44 -16.00 -8.71
C LEU A 101 5.93 -15.99 -9.04
N ARG A 102 6.68 -15.14 -8.37
CA ARG A 102 8.11 -14.99 -8.64
C ARG A 102 8.96 -15.79 -7.68
N HIS A 103 8.35 -16.54 -6.77
CA HIS A 103 9.07 -17.16 -5.66
C HIS A 103 9.91 -16.14 -4.93
N LEU A 104 9.43 -14.90 -4.94
CA LEU A 104 10.17 -13.83 -4.31
C LEU A 104 10.11 -13.99 -2.82
N SER A 105 11.27 -13.94 -2.22
CA SER A 105 11.34 -13.68 -0.80
C SER A 105 11.06 -12.19 -0.62
N ILE A 106 10.77 -11.81 0.60
CA ILE A 106 10.67 -10.40 0.94
C ILE A 106 11.97 -9.68 0.61
N PHE A 107 13.09 -10.40 0.65
CA PHE A 107 14.39 -9.82 0.35
C PHE A 107 14.52 -9.39 -1.10
N ASP A 108 13.97 -10.16 -2.02
CA ASP A 108 14.00 -9.79 -3.44
C ASP A 108 13.17 -8.54 -3.68
N MET A 109 12.03 -8.42 -3.02
CA MET A 109 11.21 -7.23 -3.12
C MET A 109 11.94 -6.01 -2.57
N ILE A 110 12.64 -6.19 -1.47
CA ILE A 110 13.42 -5.13 -0.85
C ILE A 110 14.56 -4.70 -1.77
N ALA A 111 15.24 -5.65 -2.38
CA ALA A 111 16.33 -5.35 -3.29
C ALA A 111 15.88 -4.59 -4.53
N ALA A 112 14.62 -4.75 -4.93
CA ALA A 112 14.07 -4.05 -6.09
C ALA A 112 13.74 -2.59 -5.77
N VAL A 113 13.74 -2.22 -4.50
CA VAL A 113 13.49 -0.87 -4.05
C VAL A 113 14.79 -0.09 -3.96
#